data_5db27ae3971ae1b6e88494772bbf2983
#
_entry.id   5db27ae3971ae1b6e88494772bbf2983
#
_cell.length_a   1.000
_cell.length_b   1.000
_cell.length_c   1.000
_cell.angle_alpha   90.00
_cell.angle_beta   90.00
_cell.angle_gamma   90.00
#
_symmetry.space_group_name_H-M   'P 1'
#
loop_
_entity.id
_entity.type
_entity.pdbx_description
1 polymer ?
#
loop_
_entity_poly.entity_id
_entity_poly.type
_entity_poly.pdbx_seq_one_letter_code
_entity_poly.pdbx_strand_id
1 'polypeptide(L)'
;MKSNSRLIFIVDDDPDDRQIILDAFLEKSPQIDYVFIENAETLLQNLYSGEAEFPALILLDLNMPGMLGLQALKEIRNNKKFSQIPIIVLTTSTLHQDRRASYELGASCFLRKPDSFGELVEITGSIVKLWLHDDQPPSEKK
;
A
#
# COMPACT_ATOMS: atom_id res chain seq x y z
N MET A 1 8.91 15.65 9.22
CA MET A 1 8.52 14.63 8.25
C MET A 1 7.48 15.20 7.30
N LYS A 2 7.61 14.87 6.05
CA LYS A 2 6.88 15.51 5.00
C LYS A 2 6.00 14.48 4.30
N SER A 3 4.73 14.79 4.06
CA SER A 3 3.90 13.86 3.32
C SER A 3 4.10 14.08 1.81
N ASN A 4 3.92 13.01 1.06
CA ASN A 4 4.09 13.02 -0.39
C ASN A 4 2.86 12.35 -1.00
N SER A 5 2.03 13.17 -1.67
CA SER A 5 0.73 12.71 -2.17
C SER A 5 0.83 11.71 -3.31
N ARG A 6 2.04 11.45 -3.81
CA ARG A 6 2.26 10.49 -4.90
C ARG A 6 3.08 9.29 -4.48
N LEU A 7 3.49 9.23 -3.21
CA LEU A 7 4.40 8.18 -2.75
C LEU A 7 3.61 6.95 -2.31
N ILE A 8 3.97 5.80 -2.87
CA ILE A 8 3.40 4.51 -2.50
C ILE A 8 4.51 3.66 -1.92
N PHE A 9 4.27 3.09 -0.74
CA PHE A 9 5.11 2.03 -0.21
C PHE A 9 4.58 0.70 -0.73
N ILE A 10 5.42 -0.05 -1.44
CA ILE A 10 5.06 -1.37 -1.98
C ILE A 10 5.78 -2.40 -1.12
N VAL A 11 5.03 -3.06 -0.25
CA VAL A 11 5.57 -3.96 0.77
C VAL A 11 5.27 -5.39 0.39
N ASP A 12 6.29 -6.09 -0.07
CA ASP A 12 6.18 -7.46 -0.56
C ASP A 12 7.59 -8.06 -0.54
N ASP A 13 7.74 -9.28 -0.03
CA ASP A 13 9.06 -9.89 0.09
C ASP A 13 9.62 -10.41 -1.23
N ASP A 14 8.77 -10.57 -2.24
CA ASP A 14 9.18 -11.09 -3.54
C ASP A 14 9.55 -9.93 -4.47
N PRO A 15 10.83 -9.81 -4.87
CA PRO A 15 11.24 -8.69 -5.73
C PRO A 15 10.57 -8.73 -7.10
N ASP A 16 10.24 -9.91 -7.62
CA ASP A 16 9.55 -10.01 -8.91
C ASP A 16 8.12 -9.47 -8.78
N ASP A 17 7.43 -9.80 -7.70
CA ASP A 17 6.09 -9.27 -7.45
C ASP A 17 6.11 -7.76 -7.29
N ARG A 18 7.09 -7.23 -6.54
CA ARG A 18 7.19 -5.77 -6.37
C ARG A 18 7.35 -5.08 -7.72
N GLN A 19 8.20 -5.64 -8.58
CA GLN A 19 8.45 -5.03 -9.88
C GLN A 19 7.20 -5.08 -10.77
N ILE A 20 6.50 -6.22 -10.77
CA ILE A 20 5.29 -6.37 -11.56
C ILE A 20 4.21 -5.38 -11.08
N ILE A 21 4.07 -5.24 -9.77
CA ILE A 21 3.11 -4.30 -9.20
C ILE A 21 3.47 -2.87 -9.62
N LEU A 22 4.74 -2.50 -9.53
CA LEU A 22 5.17 -1.18 -9.98
C LEU A 22 4.89 -0.98 -11.45
N ASP A 23 5.22 -1.96 -12.29
CA ASP A 23 4.96 -1.87 -13.72
C ASP A 23 3.49 -1.62 -14.01
N ALA A 24 2.62 -2.30 -13.24
CA ALA A 24 1.18 -2.11 -13.39
C ALA A 24 0.75 -0.69 -13.01
N PHE A 25 1.28 -0.15 -11.91
CA PHE A 25 0.99 1.24 -11.54
C PHE A 25 1.41 2.21 -12.62
N LEU A 26 2.60 2.00 -13.18
CA LEU A 26 3.17 2.94 -14.15
C LEU A 26 2.42 2.96 -15.47
N GLU A 27 1.64 1.93 -15.77
CA GLU A 27 0.83 1.91 -16.99
C GLU A 27 -0.15 3.08 -17.05
N LYS A 28 -0.77 3.41 -15.93
CA LYS A 28 -1.77 4.48 -15.89
C LYS A 28 -1.34 5.69 -15.05
N SER A 29 -0.28 5.54 -14.27
CA SER A 29 0.14 6.59 -13.33
C SER A 29 1.66 6.70 -13.34
N PRO A 30 2.24 7.17 -14.49
CA PRO A 30 3.70 7.17 -14.64
C PRO A 30 4.43 8.13 -13.71
N GLN A 31 3.72 9.04 -13.05
CA GLN A 31 4.34 10.03 -12.19
C GLN A 31 4.30 9.67 -10.70
N ILE A 32 3.97 8.44 -10.35
CA ILE A 32 4.01 8.06 -8.93
C ILE A 32 5.45 7.93 -8.46
N ASP A 33 5.66 8.22 -7.19
CA ASP A 33 6.88 7.90 -6.49
C ASP A 33 6.67 6.61 -5.71
N TYR A 34 7.72 5.86 -5.46
CA TYR A 34 7.56 4.58 -4.77
C TYR A 34 8.79 4.25 -3.94
N VAL A 35 8.56 3.43 -2.92
CA VAL A 35 9.61 2.81 -2.13
C VAL A 35 9.27 1.33 -2.02
N PHE A 36 10.22 0.46 -2.39
CA PHE A 36 10.08 -0.98 -2.21
C PHE A 36 10.50 -1.34 -0.80
N ILE A 37 9.68 -2.13 -0.13
CA ILE A 37 9.95 -2.58 1.23
C ILE A 37 9.74 -4.08 1.25
N GLU A 38 10.75 -4.81 1.75
CA GLU A 38 10.73 -6.26 1.63
C GLU A 38 10.17 -7.00 2.84
N ASN A 39 9.96 -6.29 3.95
CA ASN A 39 9.39 -6.94 5.15
C ASN A 39 8.74 -5.92 6.06
N ALA A 40 7.98 -6.44 7.03
CA ALA A 40 7.20 -5.59 7.93
C ALA A 40 8.10 -4.78 8.87
N GLU A 41 9.22 -5.35 9.29
CA GLU A 41 10.13 -4.65 10.18
C GLU A 41 10.69 -3.40 9.51
N THR A 42 11.11 -3.52 8.25
CA THR A 42 11.60 -2.37 7.49
C THR A 42 10.51 -1.34 7.28
N LEU A 43 9.28 -1.78 7.04
CA LEU A 43 8.15 -0.87 6.92
C LEU A 43 8.02 0.00 8.17
N LEU A 44 8.02 -0.63 9.33
CA LEU A 44 7.89 0.12 10.59
C LEU A 44 9.08 1.05 10.81
N GLN A 45 10.29 0.59 10.50
CA GLN A 45 11.48 1.42 10.62
C GLN A 45 11.38 2.66 9.74
N ASN A 46 10.92 2.49 8.51
CA ASN A 46 10.78 3.63 7.59
C ASN A 46 9.75 4.62 8.10
N LEU A 47 8.66 4.14 8.68
CA LEU A 47 7.63 5.04 9.21
C LEU A 47 8.10 5.74 10.49
N TYR A 48 8.79 5.01 11.37
CA TYR A 48 9.13 5.52 12.69
C TYR A 48 10.38 6.40 12.70
N SER A 49 11.24 6.26 11.70
CA SER A 49 12.51 7.00 11.68
C SER A 49 12.31 8.52 11.60
N GLY A 50 11.23 8.93 11.00
CA GLY A 50 10.98 10.35 10.80
C GLY A 50 11.82 10.98 9.70
N GLU A 51 12.66 10.19 9.03
CA GLU A 51 13.55 10.70 8.00
C GLU A 51 12.99 10.57 6.60
N ALA A 52 12.10 9.61 6.41
CA ALA A 52 11.47 9.39 5.12
C ALA A 52 10.21 10.22 5.00
N GLU A 53 9.79 10.45 3.76
CA GLU A 53 8.50 11.07 3.50
C GLU A 53 7.37 10.12 3.91
N PHE A 54 6.25 10.67 4.35
CA PHE A 54 5.05 9.87 4.60
C PHE A 54 4.48 9.39 3.27
N PRO A 55 4.18 8.12 3.16
CA PRO A 55 3.50 7.66 1.94
C PRO A 55 2.05 8.12 1.92
N ALA A 56 1.53 8.33 0.73
CA ALA A 56 0.12 8.55 0.52
C ALA A 56 -0.67 7.25 0.64
N LEU A 57 0.01 6.11 0.48
CA LEU A 57 -0.62 4.81 0.46
C LEU A 57 0.41 3.74 0.77
N ILE A 58 0.00 2.73 1.52
CA ILE A 58 0.81 1.53 1.74
C ILE A 58 0.09 0.36 1.09
N LEU A 59 0.77 -0.32 0.18
CA LEU A 59 0.29 -1.55 -0.42
C LEU A 59 1.01 -2.70 0.29
N LEU A 60 0.27 -3.55 0.97
CA LEU A 60 0.82 -4.49 1.93
C LEU A 60 0.44 -5.93 1.58
N ASP A 61 1.45 -6.78 1.40
CA ASP A 61 1.23 -8.21 1.32
C ASP A 61 1.22 -8.79 2.73
N LEU A 62 0.35 -9.76 2.97
CA LEU A 62 0.26 -10.41 4.28
C LEU A 62 1.26 -11.54 4.45
N ASN A 63 1.69 -12.16 3.36
CA ASN A 63 2.50 -13.37 3.41
C ASN A 63 3.98 -13.05 3.28
N MET A 64 4.56 -12.55 4.37
CA MET A 64 5.98 -12.21 4.41
C MET A 64 6.63 -12.93 5.58
N PRO A 65 7.93 -13.29 5.45
CA PRO A 65 8.63 -13.91 6.58
C PRO A 65 8.87 -12.91 7.70
N GLY A 66 9.05 -13.43 8.91
CA GLY A 66 9.28 -12.59 10.08
C GLY A 66 7.97 -12.06 10.63
N MET A 67 7.93 -10.76 10.90
CA MET A 67 6.69 -10.13 11.38
C MET A 67 5.62 -10.24 10.29
N LEU A 68 4.45 -10.72 10.68
CA LEU A 68 3.35 -10.88 9.75
C LEU A 68 2.76 -9.53 9.36
N GLY A 69 2.23 -9.47 8.13
CA GLY A 69 1.59 -8.25 7.65
C GLY A 69 0.47 -7.76 8.55
N LEU A 70 -0.34 -8.67 9.10
CA LEU A 70 -1.41 -8.29 10.02
C LEU A 70 -0.88 -7.62 11.28
N GLN A 71 0.26 -8.08 11.78
CA GLN A 71 0.87 -7.50 12.97
C GLN A 71 1.36 -6.08 12.68
N ALA A 72 1.97 -5.88 11.51
CA ALA A 72 2.41 -4.55 11.10
C ALA A 72 1.22 -3.61 10.98
N LEU A 73 0.14 -4.08 10.37
CA LEU A 73 -1.09 -3.30 10.22
C LEU A 73 -1.60 -2.83 11.58
N LYS A 74 -1.65 -3.74 12.55
CA LYS A 74 -2.09 -3.40 13.89
C LYS A 74 -1.23 -2.32 14.51
N GLU A 75 0.09 -2.44 14.40
CA GLU A 75 1.00 -1.46 14.99
C GLU A 75 0.85 -0.10 14.35
N ILE A 76 0.71 -0.05 13.03
CA ILE A 76 0.55 1.22 12.33
C ILE A 76 -0.74 1.89 12.76
N ARG A 77 -1.83 1.15 12.86
CA ARG A 77 -3.12 1.72 13.23
C ARG A 77 -3.18 2.19 14.67
N ASN A 78 -2.36 1.60 15.54
CA ASN A 78 -2.30 2.03 16.94
C ASN A 78 -1.49 3.31 17.14
N ASN A 79 -0.77 3.75 16.12
CA ASN A 79 0.02 4.97 16.21
C ASN A 79 -0.74 6.10 15.53
N LYS A 80 -1.10 7.14 16.31
CA LYS A 80 -1.91 8.25 15.80
C LYS A 80 -1.25 8.96 14.62
N LYS A 81 0.07 8.95 14.58
CA LYS A 81 0.81 9.61 13.51
C LYS A 81 0.53 8.99 12.15
N PHE A 82 0.25 7.69 12.12
CA PHE A 82 0.10 6.93 10.87
C PHE A 82 -1.30 6.40 10.66
N SER A 83 -2.22 6.70 11.59
CA SER A 83 -3.55 6.07 11.59
C SER A 83 -4.40 6.46 10.38
N GLN A 84 -4.04 7.55 9.71
CA GLN A 84 -4.79 8.04 8.56
C GLN A 84 -4.24 7.57 7.21
N ILE A 85 -3.08 6.91 7.22
CA ILE A 85 -2.50 6.43 5.96
C ILE A 85 -3.33 5.28 5.41
N PRO A 86 -3.85 5.37 4.17
CA PRO A 86 -4.56 4.23 3.57
C PRO A 86 -3.64 3.02 3.45
N ILE A 87 -4.12 1.87 3.90
CA ILE A 87 -3.40 0.62 3.76
C ILE A 87 -4.26 -0.35 2.97
N ILE A 88 -3.80 -0.69 1.78
CA ILE A 88 -4.46 -1.64 0.90
C ILE A 88 -3.73 -2.96 1.03
N VAL A 89 -4.42 -4.00 1.45
CA VAL A 89 -3.85 -5.34 1.47
C VAL A 89 -4.01 -5.94 0.09
N LEU A 90 -2.92 -6.37 -0.51
CA LEU A 90 -2.93 -7.05 -1.81
C LEU A 90 -2.16 -8.34 -1.64
N THR A 91 -2.85 -9.47 -1.67
CA THR A 91 -2.28 -10.75 -1.27
C THR A 91 -2.86 -11.89 -2.09
N THR A 92 -2.13 -13.01 -2.13
CA THR A 92 -2.64 -14.22 -2.77
C THR A 92 -3.58 -15.00 -1.85
N SER A 93 -3.67 -14.62 -0.57
CA SER A 93 -4.53 -15.32 0.37
C SER A 93 -6.00 -15.23 -0.05
N THR A 94 -6.69 -16.36 0.01
CA THR A 94 -8.13 -16.42 -0.25
C THR A 94 -8.92 -16.73 1.01
N LEU A 95 -8.26 -16.74 2.18
CA LEU A 95 -8.91 -17.11 3.43
C LEU A 95 -9.79 -15.98 3.91
N HIS A 96 -11.05 -16.31 4.21
CA HIS A 96 -11.99 -15.33 4.77
C HIS A 96 -11.50 -14.75 6.09
N GLN A 97 -10.81 -15.57 6.88
CA GLN A 97 -10.30 -15.09 8.17
C GLN A 97 -9.21 -14.03 7.99
N ASP A 98 -8.40 -14.12 6.93
CA ASP A 98 -7.39 -13.10 6.65
C ASP A 98 -8.06 -11.79 6.26
N ARG A 99 -9.10 -11.88 5.45
CA ARG A 99 -9.86 -10.70 5.03
C ARG A 99 -10.52 -10.03 6.24
N ARG A 100 -11.18 -10.83 7.07
CA ARG A 100 -11.86 -10.31 8.25
C ARG A 100 -10.86 -9.67 9.20
N ALA A 101 -9.75 -10.37 9.48
CA ALA A 101 -8.73 -9.86 10.38
C ALA A 101 -8.13 -8.56 9.85
N SER A 102 -7.91 -8.47 8.53
CA SER A 102 -7.36 -7.26 7.93
C SER A 102 -8.27 -6.06 8.20
N TYR A 103 -9.57 -6.21 7.96
CA TYR A 103 -10.50 -5.11 8.21
C TYR A 103 -10.62 -4.77 9.68
N GLU A 104 -10.64 -5.79 10.54
CA GLU A 104 -10.73 -5.56 11.98
C GLU A 104 -9.51 -4.82 12.51
N LEU A 105 -8.35 -5.03 11.90
CA LEU A 105 -7.12 -4.36 12.32
C LEU A 105 -6.92 -3.02 11.61
N GLY A 106 -7.82 -2.63 10.73
CA GLY A 106 -7.79 -1.29 10.17
C GLY A 106 -7.36 -1.16 8.73
N ALA A 107 -7.35 -2.26 7.96
CA ALA A 107 -7.07 -2.16 6.53
C ALA A 107 -8.14 -1.30 5.86
N SER A 108 -7.72 -0.47 4.93
CA SER A 108 -8.65 0.34 4.15
C SER A 108 -9.35 -0.49 3.09
N CYS A 109 -8.67 -1.49 2.57
CA CYS A 109 -9.22 -2.38 1.55
C CYS A 109 -8.43 -3.68 1.52
N PHE A 110 -9.08 -4.78 1.18
CA PHE A 110 -8.44 -6.09 1.03
C PHE A 110 -8.71 -6.58 -0.38
N LEU A 111 -7.64 -6.83 -1.14
CA LEU A 111 -7.74 -7.27 -2.51
C LEU A 111 -6.90 -8.53 -2.72
N ARG A 112 -7.42 -9.43 -3.53
CA ARG A 112 -6.67 -10.61 -3.93
C ARG A 112 -5.80 -10.26 -5.14
N LYS A 113 -4.55 -10.72 -5.15
CA LYS A 113 -3.68 -10.53 -6.30
C LYS A 113 -4.30 -11.23 -7.52
N PRO A 114 -4.48 -10.51 -8.62
CA PRO A 114 -5.06 -11.12 -9.82
C PRO A 114 -4.04 -12.00 -10.55
N ASP A 115 -4.55 -12.87 -11.42
CA ASP A 115 -3.71 -13.80 -12.16
C ASP A 115 -3.13 -13.20 -13.43
N SER A 116 -3.66 -12.10 -13.90
CA SER A 116 -3.18 -11.49 -15.15
C SER A 116 -2.67 -10.08 -14.91
N PHE A 117 -1.69 -9.69 -15.72
CA PHE A 117 -1.16 -8.33 -15.66
C PHE A 117 -2.22 -7.29 -16.00
N GLY A 118 -3.07 -7.60 -16.98
CA GLY A 118 -4.15 -6.68 -17.36
C GLY A 118 -5.09 -6.38 -16.21
N GLU A 119 -5.46 -7.40 -15.43
CA GLU A 119 -6.29 -7.18 -14.25
C GLU A 119 -5.54 -6.39 -13.18
N LEU A 120 -4.24 -6.64 -13.04
CA LEU A 120 -3.44 -5.90 -12.08
C LEU A 120 -3.37 -4.43 -12.46
N VAL A 121 -3.24 -4.12 -13.75
CA VAL A 121 -3.26 -2.73 -14.24
C VAL A 121 -4.58 -2.05 -13.88
N GLU A 122 -5.71 -2.77 -14.05
CA GLU A 122 -7.01 -2.21 -13.70
C GLU A 122 -7.12 -1.95 -12.19
N ILE A 123 -6.63 -2.88 -11.38
CA ILE A 123 -6.68 -2.74 -9.93
C ILE A 123 -5.80 -1.58 -9.46
N THR A 124 -4.57 -1.52 -9.95
CA THR A 124 -3.66 -0.44 -9.52
C THR A 124 -4.15 0.91 -10.00
N GLY A 125 -4.72 0.98 -11.21
CA GLY A 125 -5.33 2.21 -11.70
C GLY A 125 -6.48 2.67 -10.81
N SER A 126 -7.30 1.73 -10.35
CA SER A 126 -8.40 2.05 -9.44
C SER A 126 -7.90 2.52 -8.08
N ILE A 127 -6.84 1.89 -7.58
CA ILE A 127 -6.24 2.29 -6.30
C ILE A 127 -5.78 3.75 -6.37
N VAL A 128 -5.08 4.12 -7.42
CA VAL A 128 -4.62 5.50 -7.59
C VAL A 128 -5.82 6.45 -7.65
N LYS A 129 -6.81 6.09 -8.42
CA LYS A 129 -7.99 6.94 -8.62
C LYS A 129 -8.76 7.16 -7.32
N LEU A 130 -8.87 6.12 -6.49
CA LEU A 130 -9.68 6.16 -5.28
C LEU A 130 -8.91 6.68 -4.07
N TRP A 131 -7.63 6.42 -3.98
CA TRP A 131 -6.87 6.64 -2.77
C TRP A 131 -5.76 7.67 -2.87
N LEU A 132 -5.15 7.83 -4.06
CA LEU A 132 -4.14 8.84 -4.28
C LEU A 132 -4.80 10.08 -4.87
N HIS A 133 -5.09 11.02 -3.98
CA HIS A 133 -5.65 12.28 -4.46
C HIS A 133 -4.49 13.16 -4.89
N ASP A 134 -4.50 13.49 -6.15
CA ASP A 134 -3.62 14.49 -6.65
C ASP A 134 -3.96 15.79 -5.96
N ASP A 135 -3.00 16.63 -5.75
CA ASP A 135 -3.22 17.94 -5.15
C ASP A 135 -3.89 18.90 -6.10
N GLN A 136 -4.38 18.42 -7.18
CA GLN A 136 -5.15 19.19 -8.09
C GLN A 136 -6.35 19.75 -7.37
N PRO A 137 -6.51 21.04 -7.30
CA PRO A 137 -7.76 21.54 -6.79
C PRO A 137 -8.83 21.03 -7.75
N PRO A 138 -9.86 20.60 -7.22
CA PRO A 138 -10.96 20.23 -8.08
C PRO A 138 -11.30 21.43 -8.88
N SER A 139 -11.05 21.58 -9.81
CA SER A 139 -11.09 22.70 -10.31
C SER A 139 -12.12 23.35 -10.54
N GLU A 140 -11.61 23.31 -10.04
CA GLU A 140 -11.99 23.70 -9.85
C GLU A 140 -12.84 23.90 -10.00
N LYS A 141 -13.02 23.42 -9.92
CA LYS A 141 -13.72 23.26 -9.74
C LYS A 141 -14.38 23.96 -9.62
N LYS A 142 -14.49 24.30 -10.00
CA LYS A 142 -14.87 24.88 -9.87
C LYS A 142 -15.44 25.01 -10.17
#